data_36a3527e999fc3ac1fcb36accc0a008f
#
_entry.id   36a3527e999fc3ac1fcb36accc0a008f
#
_cell.length_a   1.000
_cell.length_b   1.000
_cell.length_c   1.000
_cell.angle_alpha   90.00
_cell.angle_beta   90.00
_cell.angle_gamma   90.00
#
_symmetry.space_group_name_H-M   'P 1'
#
loop_
_entity.id
_entity.type
_entity.pdbx_description
1 polymer ?
#
loop_
_entity_poly.entity_id
_entity_poly.type
_entity_poly.pdbx_seq_one_letter_code
_entity_poly.pdbx_strand_id
1 'polypeptide(L)'
;MRATARRVAARSIAAVAVVSLALPLAACSTGEAGGIGLVRDGCPADIRIQTDDLPRVEWGFLYSLLDRDHLVVNEPKRGEDSVSAPLLIDGEPSGSTLTILLGDPEDGVSANVALHEDESIFLAAVDTDAALLDSVRYPSVGVFAPMRRDSRIVYWDAEAYAGVRSIRQFGARLTPDGLALAPVDSVAGDPFNAFAIGSGMLTVEQVVTDDEPGVPGFLEDRGVSARLGDVLVDPYLVARPEVGAARPIGWQLLDQAGYERDAGVLSARPQSLVQHSDCLDVLVPVLQQALVDYLDNPRETTELLVELSAGFGDPDYGIGLANTALELFDSENLVGSGRDGTIGDLDFGRIRDLVTEAVPAWTEAGVAVPAGVEAEDIATNRFIDWSIG
;
A
#
# COMPACT_ATOMS: atom_id res chain seq x y z
N MET A 1 91.78 -16.34 -38.73
CA MET A 1 92.76 -15.25 -39.01
C MET A 1 92.33 -14.05 -38.15
N ARG A 2 93.18 -13.73 -37.17
CA ARG A 2 93.66 -12.39 -36.77
C ARG A 2 92.57 -11.32 -36.53
N ALA A 3 92.51 -10.53 -35.48
CA ALA A 3 93.42 -10.24 -34.36
C ALA A 3 92.68 -9.22 -33.47
N THR A 4 92.75 -9.45 -32.21
CA THR A 4 93.16 -8.57 -31.09
C THR A 4 93.08 -7.04 -31.29
N ALA A 5 92.45 -6.35 -30.41
CA ALA A 5 93.12 -5.27 -29.63
C ALA A 5 92.25 -4.82 -28.40
N ARG A 6 92.98 -4.82 -27.31
CA ARG A 6 92.66 -4.23 -26.01
C ARG A 6 92.74 -2.69 -26.03
N ARG A 7 91.97 -2.02 -25.12
CA ARG A 7 92.46 -0.96 -24.18
C ARG A 7 91.21 -0.42 -23.44
N VAL A 8 91.09 -0.57 -22.18
CA VAL A 8 91.60 0.09 -20.99
C VAL A 8 90.84 1.42 -20.65
N ALA A 9 90.09 1.29 -19.63
CA ALA A 9 89.76 2.15 -18.50
C ALA A 9 89.57 3.68 -18.63
N ALA A 10 88.45 4.14 -18.13
CA ALA A 10 88.40 5.31 -17.21
C ALA A 10 87.15 5.22 -16.35
N ARG A 11 87.34 5.20 -15.03
CA ARG A 11 86.30 5.34 -14.01
C ARG A 11 85.89 6.79 -13.92
N SER A 12 84.58 7.06 -14.12
CA SER A 12 84.00 8.34 -13.69
C SER A 12 82.84 8.03 -12.77
N ILE A 13 82.93 8.43 -11.48
CA ILE A 13 81.93 8.36 -10.46
C ILE A 13 80.95 9.50 -10.76
N ALA A 14 79.73 9.18 -11.20
CA ALA A 14 78.64 10.16 -11.27
C ALA A 14 77.72 9.95 -10.08
N ALA A 15 77.63 10.94 -9.23
CA ALA A 15 76.70 11.01 -8.09
C ALA A 15 75.25 11.07 -8.61
N VAL A 16 74.44 10.08 -8.26
CA VAL A 16 73.02 10.09 -8.53
C VAL A 16 72.36 10.84 -7.39
N ALA A 17 71.89 12.05 -7.68
CA ALA A 17 70.99 12.80 -6.77
C ALA A 17 69.59 12.19 -6.89
N VAL A 18 69.14 11.51 -5.83
CA VAL A 18 67.77 11.02 -5.71
C VAL A 18 66.91 12.25 -5.35
N VAL A 19 66.19 12.80 -6.31
CA VAL A 19 65.12 13.75 -6.09
C VAL A 19 63.89 12.97 -5.71
N SER A 20 63.59 12.93 -4.41
CA SER A 20 62.31 12.41 -3.88
C SER A 20 61.19 13.37 -4.25
N LEU A 21 60.45 13.04 -5.30
CA LEU A 21 59.16 13.70 -5.61
C LEU A 21 58.15 13.24 -4.55
N ALA A 22 57.92 14.04 -3.54
CA ALA A 22 56.78 13.89 -2.67
C ALA A 22 55.52 14.34 -3.45
N LEU A 23 54.78 13.38 -4.01
CA LEU A 23 53.40 13.63 -4.47
C LEU A 23 52.54 13.85 -3.24
N PRO A 24 51.82 15.00 -3.11
CA PRO A 24 50.76 15.07 -2.17
C PRO A 24 49.66 14.10 -2.61
N LEU A 25 49.40 13.04 -1.81
CA LEU A 25 48.14 12.38 -1.83
C LEU A 25 47.07 13.41 -1.39
N ALA A 26 46.41 14.02 -2.38
CA ALA A 26 45.15 14.63 -2.16
C ALA A 26 44.21 13.47 -1.75
N ALA A 27 44.06 13.28 -0.45
CA ALA A 27 42.92 12.56 0.09
C ALA A 27 41.69 13.37 -0.33
N CYS A 28 41.02 12.91 -1.41
CA CYS A 28 39.63 13.23 -1.60
C CYS A 28 38.91 12.68 -0.35
N SER A 29 38.75 13.50 0.68
CA SER A 29 37.67 13.34 1.59
C SER A 29 36.40 13.58 0.74
N THR A 30 35.82 12.51 0.23
CA THR A 30 34.40 12.52 -0.05
C THR A 30 33.78 12.86 1.29
N GLY A 31 33.39 14.14 1.44
CA GLY A 31 32.50 14.54 2.52
C GLY A 31 31.27 13.65 2.35
N GLU A 32 31.10 12.71 3.26
CA GLU A 32 29.81 12.11 3.44
C GLU A 32 28.87 13.27 3.76
N ALA A 33 28.06 13.66 2.77
CA ALA A 33 26.89 14.45 3.04
C ALA A 33 26.12 13.64 4.08
N GLY A 34 25.86 14.24 5.24
CA GLY A 34 25.22 13.58 6.37
C GLY A 34 23.73 13.38 6.12
N GLY A 35 23.37 12.75 4.98
CA GLY A 35 22.04 12.27 4.71
C GLY A 35 21.73 11.02 5.54
N ILE A 36 20.45 10.76 5.78
CA ILE A 36 19.96 9.54 6.41
C ILE A 36 20.42 8.37 5.55
N GLY A 37 21.29 7.52 6.10
CA GLY A 37 21.82 6.37 5.39
C GLY A 37 21.09 5.11 5.84
N LEU A 38 19.95 4.78 5.27
CA LEU A 38 19.11 3.64 5.68
C LEU A 38 19.88 2.32 5.85
N VAL A 39 20.82 2.03 4.95
CA VAL A 39 21.66 0.82 5.07
C VAL A 39 22.53 0.85 6.33
N ARG A 40 23.02 2.03 6.76
CA ARG A 40 23.78 2.17 8.01
C ARG A 40 22.93 1.95 9.24
N ASP A 41 21.63 2.23 9.13
CA ASP A 41 20.65 2.09 10.19
C ASP A 41 19.97 0.71 10.16
N GLY A 42 20.58 -0.27 9.46
CA GLY A 42 20.17 -1.67 9.47
C GLY A 42 19.07 -2.03 8.46
N CYS A 43 18.70 -1.11 7.58
CA CYS A 43 17.75 -1.40 6.51
C CYS A 43 18.36 -2.29 5.41
N PRO A 44 17.55 -3.11 4.72
CA PRO A 44 17.98 -3.78 3.51
C PRO A 44 18.48 -2.80 2.45
N ALA A 45 19.44 -3.24 1.62
CA ALA A 45 19.87 -2.45 0.46
C ALA A 45 18.75 -2.30 -0.59
N ASP A 46 17.84 -3.26 -0.66
CA ASP A 46 16.59 -3.21 -1.43
C ASP A 46 15.42 -3.37 -0.45
N ILE A 47 14.68 -2.29 -0.24
CA ILE A 47 13.47 -2.27 0.60
C ILE A 47 12.30 -2.63 -0.32
N ARG A 48 11.79 -3.85 -0.17
CA ARG A 48 10.70 -4.39 -1.00
C ARG A 48 9.39 -4.27 -0.25
N ILE A 49 8.44 -3.54 -0.83
CA ILE A 49 7.10 -3.33 -0.27
C ILE A 49 6.07 -3.91 -1.23
N GLN A 50 5.27 -4.86 -0.76
CA GLN A 50 4.16 -5.42 -1.51
C GLN A 50 2.91 -4.59 -1.27
N THR A 51 2.37 -3.97 -2.32
CA THR A 51 1.04 -3.34 -2.30
C THR A 51 -0.05 -4.35 -2.66
N ASP A 52 -1.29 -3.96 -2.51
CA ASP A 52 -2.48 -4.79 -2.76
C ASP A 52 -3.11 -4.54 -4.13
N ASP A 53 -2.67 -3.52 -4.85
CA ASP A 53 -3.23 -3.08 -6.14
C ASP A 53 -2.13 -2.52 -7.06
N LEU A 54 -2.54 -2.11 -8.26
CA LEU A 54 -1.78 -1.34 -9.23
C LEU A 54 -1.40 0.05 -8.66
N PRO A 55 -0.55 0.82 -9.37
CA PRO A 55 -0.20 2.17 -8.94
C PRO A 55 -1.44 3.07 -8.79
N ARG A 56 -1.80 3.42 -7.55
CA ARG A 56 -2.94 4.26 -7.16
C ARG A 56 -2.51 5.40 -6.26
N VAL A 57 -3.37 6.41 -6.11
CA VAL A 57 -3.09 7.57 -5.26
C VAL A 57 -2.93 7.22 -3.78
N GLU A 58 -3.52 6.15 -3.30
CA GLU A 58 -3.38 5.64 -1.93
C GLU A 58 -1.93 5.27 -1.61
N TRP A 59 -1.18 4.86 -2.62
CA TRP A 59 0.24 4.50 -2.52
C TRP A 59 1.18 5.61 -2.98
N GLY A 60 0.65 6.79 -3.32
CA GLY A 60 1.41 7.90 -3.90
C GLY A 60 2.62 8.31 -3.07
N PHE A 61 2.55 8.21 -1.74
CA PHE A 61 3.66 8.50 -0.84
C PHE A 61 4.88 7.58 -1.07
N LEU A 62 4.68 6.31 -1.44
CA LEU A 62 5.79 5.41 -1.80
C LEU A 62 6.44 5.84 -3.11
N TYR A 63 5.64 6.21 -4.10
CA TYR A 63 6.13 6.65 -5.41
C TYR A 63 6.81 8.02 -5.35
N SER A 64 6.48 8.87 -4.38
CA SER A 64 7.14 10.15 -4.15
C SER A 64 8.58 10.01 -3.65
N LEU A 65 8.92 8.87 -3.04
CA LEU A 65 10.28 8.53 -2.57
C LEU A 65 11.19 8.00 -3.68
N LEU A 66 10.68 7.74 -4.89
CA LEU A 66 11.47 7.16 -5.99
C LEU A 66 12.25 8.22 -6.76
N ASP A 67 13.52 7.95 -7.02
CA ASP A 67 14.32 8.72 -8.00
C ASP A 67 13.78 8.47 -9.41
N ARG A 68 13.06 9.45 -9.95
CA ARG A 68 12.39 9.35 -11.25
C ARG A 68 13.33 9.23 -12.43
N ASP A 69 14.54 9.78 -12.32
CA ASP A 69 15.55 9.71 -13.38
C ASP A 69 16.14 8.30 -13.51
N HIS A 70 15.95 7.45 -12.49
CA HIS A 70 16.49 6.09 -12.41
C HIS A 70 15.40 5.03 -12.21
N LEU A 71 14.16 5.35 -12.63
CA LEU A 71 13.03 4.45 -12.49
C LEU A 71 13.19 3.20 -13.36
N VAL A 72 12.98 2.05 -12.76
CA VAL A 72 12.93 0.74 -13.42
C VAL A 72 11.53 0.16 -13.26
N VAL A 73 10.87 -0.06 -14.39
CA VAL A 73 9.54 -0.69 -14.43
C VAL A 73 9.71 -2.09 -14.99
N ASN A 74 9.36 -3.09 -14.20
CA ASN A 74 9.35 -4.48 -14.64
C ASN A 74 7.93 -4.82 -15.06
N GLU A 75 7.72 -4.98 -16.37
CA GLU A 75 6.45 -5.37 -16.96
C GLU A 75 6.19 -6.88 -16.83
N PRO A 76 4.91 -7.30 -17.01
CA PRO A 76 4.35 -8.46 -16.39
C PRO A 76 4.97 -9.77 -16.84
N LYS A 77 5.61 -10.41 -15.89
CA LYS A 77 5.57 -11.86 -15.78
C LYS A 77 4.74 -12.12 -14.53
N ARG A 78 3.74 -13.00 -14.60
CA ARG A 78 2.85 -13.31 -13.48
C ARG A 78 3.58 -13.31 -12.14
N GLY A 79 3.19 -12.41 -11.24
CA GLY A 79 3.69 -12.30 -9.88
C GLY A 79 5.00 -11.52 -9.67
N GLU A 80 5.49 -10.76 -10.66
CA GLU A 80 6.73 -9.96 -10.53
C GLU A 80 6.58 -8.50 -10.99
N ASP A 81 5.35 -7.99 -11.11
CA ASP A 81 5.10 -6.61 -11.49
C ASP A 81 5.64 -5.68 -10.44
N SER A 82 6.55 -4.80 -10.81
CA SER A 82 7.18 -3.91 -9.86
C SER A 82 7.68 -2.61 -10.46
N VAL A 83 7.79 -1.61 -9.58
CA VAL A 83 8.44 -0.33 -9.88
C VAL A 83 9.54 -0.13 -8.85
N SER A 84 10.77 0.14 -9.29
CA SER A 84 11.89 0.36 -8.39
C SER A 84 12.78 1.51 -8.81
N ALA A 85 13.40 2.18 -7.82
CA ALA A 85 14.40 3.21 -8.02
C ALA A 85 15.22 3.41 -6.74
N PRO A 86 16.35 4.15 -6.78
CA PRO A 86 16.98 4.64 -5.57
C PRO A 86 15.97 5.40 -4.71
N LEU A 87 15.92 5.08 -3.41
CA LEU A 87 15.06 5.77 -2.45
C LEU A 87 15.68 7.11 -2.08
N LEU A 88 14.91 8.19 -2.27
CA LEU A 88 15.31 9.55 -1.92
C LEU A 88 14.70 9.96 -0.58
N ILE A 89 15.48 10.63 0.26
CA ILE A 89 15.02 11.32 1.47
C ILE A 89 15.44 12.78 1.35
N ASP A 90 14.51 13.72 1.41
CA ASP A 90 14.74 15.14 1.13
C ASP A 90 15.43 15.40 -0.21
N GLY A 91 15.13 14.57 -1.22
CA GLY A 91 15.72 14.64 -2.56
C GLY A 91 17.15 14.08 -2.69
N GLU A 92 17.72 13.52 -1.64
CA GLU A 92 19.05 12.92 -1.63
C GLU A 92 19.00 11.39 -1.53
N PRO A 93 19.88 10.64 -2.22
CA PRO A 93 19.89 9.19 -2.16
C PRO A 93 20.15 8.65 -0.74
N SER A 94 19.28 7.80 -0.25
CA SER A 94 19.39 7.15 1.08
C SER A 94 20.42 6.01 1.13
N GLY A 95 20.90 5.55 -0.02
CA GLY A 95 21.76 4.38 -0.15
C GLY A 95 20.99 3.05 -0.28
N SER A 96 19.66 3.07 -0.15
CA SER A 96 18.78 1.93 -0.43
C SER A 96 18.01 2.13 -1.73
N THR A 97 17.63 1.03 -2.37
CA THR A 97 16.59 0.98 -3.41
C THR A 97 15.24 0.75 -2.75
N LEU A 98 14.20 1.39 -3.26
CA LEU A 98 12.82 1.04 -2.95
C LEU A 98 12.25 0.28 -4.14
N THR A 99 11.73 -0.93 -3.87
CA THR A 99 11.01 -1.76 -4.85
C THR A 99 9.57 -1.92 -4.40
N ILE A 100 8.65 -1.38 -5.17
CA ILE A 100 7.20 -1.51 -4.95
C ILE A 100 6.72 -2.67 -5.82
N LEU A 101 6.30 -3.74 -5.17
CA LEU A 101 5.69 -4.91 -5.80
C LEU A 101 4.18 -4.65 -5.89
N LEU A 102 3.63 -4.84 -7.07
CA LEU A 102 2.20 -4.57 -7.31
C LEU A 102 1.35 -5.78 -6.93
N GLY A 103 0.18 -5.53 -6.37
CA GLY A 103 -0.84 -6.55 -6.22
C GLY A 103 -1.51 -6.85 -7.55
N ASP A 104 -1.86 -8.10 -7.75
CA ASP A 104 -2.73 -8.52 -8.85
C ASP A 104 -4.00 -9.11 -8.25
N PRO A 105 -5.12 -8.35 -8.28
CA PRO A 105 -6.40 -8.85 -7.75
C PRO A 105 -6.90 -10.13 -8.45
N GLU A 106 -6.45 -10.39 -9.70
CA GLU A 106 -6.85 -11.56 -10.46
C GLU A 106 -6.09 -12.84 -10.06
N ASP A 107 -4.86 -12.70 -9.55
CA ASP A 107 -4.06 -13.86 -9.13
C ASP A 107 -4.49 -14.44 -7.77
N GLY A 108 -5.33 -13.75 -7.01
CA GLY A 108 -5.91 -14.22 -5.74
C GLY A 108 -4.90 -14.40 -4.60
N VAL A 109 -3.69 -13.87 -4.74
CA VAL A 109 -2.66 -13.89 -3.71
C VAL A 109 -2.70 -12.56 -2.95
N SER A 110 -3.10 -12.60 -1.68
CA SER A 110 -3.08 -11.39 -0.86
C SER A 110 -1.65 -10.96 -0.52
N ALA A 111 -1.45 -9.66 -0.29
CA ALA A 111 -0.15 -9.12 0.11
C ALA A 111 0.37 -9.77 1.41
N ASN A 112 -0.53 -10.18 2.32
CA ASN A 112 -0.16 -10.91 3.54
C ASN A 112 0.40 -12.31 3.23
N VAL A 113 -0.20 -13.02 2.28
CA VAL A 113 0.34 -14.33 1.83
C VAL A 113 1.70 -14.13 1.16
N ALA A 114 1.82 -13.16 0.25
CA ALA A 114 3.08 -12.85 -0.43
C ALA A 114 4.20 -12.51 0.57
N LEU A 115 3.89 -11.73 1.62
CA LEU A 115 4.83 -11.41 2.71
C LEU A 115 5.44 -12.66 3.35
N HIS A 116 4.69 -13.76 3.43
CA HIS A 116 5.14 -15.01 4.05
C HIS A 116 5.75 -16.01 3.07
N GLU A 117 5.40 -15.94 1.79
CA GLU A 117 5.94 -16.82 0.75
C GLU A 117 7.27 -16.31 0.17
N ASP A 118 7.50 -14.98 0.18
CA ASP A 118 8.75 -14.35 -0.23
C ASP A 118 9.42 -13.63 0.96
N GLU A 119 10.50 -14.22 1.49
CA GLU A 119 11.26 -13.65 2.61
C GLU A 119 11.93 -12.32 2.25
N SER A 120 12.09 -11.99 0.96
CA SER A 120 12.69 -10.72 0.50
C SER A 120 11.74 -9.53 0.65
N ILE A 121 10.42 -9.76 0.76
CA ILE A 121 9.44 -8.71 1.03
C ILE A 121 9.63 -8.22 2.46
N PHE A 122 9.89 -6.92 2.60
CA PHE A 122 10.17 -6.29 3.90
C PHE A 122 8.88 -5.87 4.61
N LEU A 123 7.99 -5.18 3.88
CA LEU A 123 6.66 -4.79 4.34
C LEU A 123 5.61 -5.19 3.30
N ALA A 124 4.37 -5.38 3.74
CA ALA A 124 3.24 -5.62 2.84
C ALA A 124 2.00 -4.85 3.30
N ALA A 125 1.16 -4.48 2.36
CA ALA A 125 -0.15 -3.89 2.60
C ALA A 125 -1.11 -4.96 3.12
N VAL A 126 -1.45 -4.91 4.39
CA VAL A 126 -2.34 -5.89 5.05
C VAL A 126 -3.46 -5.15 5.77
N ASP A 127 -4.68 -5.47 5.41
CA ASP A 127 -5.85 -4.95 6.12
C ASP A 127 -5.94 -5.53 7.53
N THR A 128 -6.42 -4.76 8.49
CA THR A 128 -6.47 -5.21 9.90
C THR A 128 -7.42 -6.39 10.12
N ASP A 129 -8.47 -6.54 9.32
CA ASP A 129 -9.34 -7.71 9.35
C ASP A 129 -8.64 -8.97 8.82
N ALA A 130 -7.87 -8.84 7.74
CA ALA A 130 -7.04 -9.93 7.22
C ALA A 130 -5.93 -10.31 8.21
N ALA A 131 -5.25 -9.34 8.81
CA ALA A 131 -4.24 -9.61 9.85
C ALA A 131 -4.83 -10.38 11.04
N LEU A 132 -6.08 -10.06 11.44
CA LEU A 132 -6.78 -10.73 12.52
C LEU A 132 -7.18 -12.16 12.14
N LEU A 133 -7.78 -12.35 10.97
CA LEU A 133 -8.24 -13.68 10.51
C LEU A 133 -7.07 -14.63 10.23
N ASP A 134 -5.97 -14.09 9.71
CA ASP A 134 -4.77 -14.85 9.35
C ASP A 134 -3.71 -14.91 10.46
N SER A 135 -3.97 -14.36 11.64
CA SER A 135 -2.99 -14.20 12.72
C SER A 135 -2.28 -15.47 13.15
N VAL A 136 -2.86 -16.65 12.90
CA VAL A 136 -2.24 -17.96 13.19
C VAL A 136 -1.44 -18.49 12.00
N ARG A 137 -1.94 -18.30 10.79
CA ARG A 137 -1.35 -18.86 9.57
C ARG A 137 -0.30 -17.95 8.96
N TYR A 138 -0.59 -16.67 8.90
CA TYR A 138 0.24 -15.64 8.30
C TYR A 138 0.32 -14.42 9.24
N PRO A 139 0.94 -14.57 10.43
CA PRO A 139 0.98 -13.52 11.42
C PRO A 139 1.74 -12.29 10.92
N SER A 140 1.07 -11.15 10.89
CA SER A 140 1.65 -9.86 10.51
C SER A 140 1.29 -8.78 11.53
N VAL A 141 2.16 -7.78 11.66
CA VAL A 141 1.98 -6.67 12.60
C VAL A 141 2.12 -5.36 11.84
N GLY A 142 1.06 -4.58 11.83
CA GLY A 142 1.02 -3.25 11.24
C GLY A 142 1.96 -2.29 11.96
N VAL A 143 2.72 -1.51 11.18
CA VAL A 143 3.68 -0.52 11.66
C VAL A 143 3.39 0.89 11.14
N PHE A 144 2.58 1.02 10.08
CA PHE A 144 2.24 2.30 9.46
C PHE A 144 0.89 2.18 8.72
N ALA A 145 -0.06 3.06 9.04
CA ALA A 145 -1.37 3.14 8.42
C ALA A 145 -1.47 4.37 7.50
N PRO A 146 -1.33 4.23 6.17
CA PRO A 146 -1.43 5.36 5.26
C PRO A 146 -2.82 5.95 5.20
N MET A 147 -3.84 5.15 5.48
CA MET A 147 -5.24 5.56 5.51
C MET A 147 -5.82 5.48 6.92
N ARG A 148 -6.61 6.47 7.29
CA ARG A 148 -7.34 6.53 8.57
C ARG A 148 -8.64 5.76 8.56
N ARG A 149 -9.17 5.54 7.37
CA ARG A 149 -10.42 4.82 7.12
C ARG A 149 -10.31 4.03 5.85
N ASP A 150 -10.98 2.91 5.82
CA ASP A 150 -11.19 2.13 4.61
C ASP A 150 -12.03 2.92 3.59
N SER A 151 -11.59 2.97 2.35
CA SER A 151 -12.30 3.59 1.22
C SER A 151 -13.44 2.73 0.70
N ARG A 152 -13.56 1.48 1.13
CA ARG A 152 -14.60 0.56 0.65
C ARG A 152 -15.99 1.04 1.03
N ILE A 153 -16.89 0.87 0.07
CA ILE A 153 -18.31 1.24 0.16
C ILE A 153 -19.22 0.08 -0.24
N VAL A 154 -20.46 0.17 0.21
CA VAL A 154 -21.57 -0.42 -0.54
C VAL A 154 -22.32 0.72 -1.23
N TYR A 155 -22.51 0.59 -2.55
CA TYR A 155 -23.24 1.58 -3.34
C TYR A 155 -24.47 0.98 -4.03
N TRP A 156 -25.49 1.81 -4.29
CA TRP A 156 -26.78 1.44 -4.86
C TRP A 156 -27.35 2.54 -5.75
N ASP A 157 -28.27 2.21 -6.63
CA ASP A 157 -29.03 3.18 -7.43
C ASP A 157 -29.94 4.04 -6.51
N ALA A 158 -29.66 5.34 -6.46
CA ALA A 158 -30.38 6.27 -5.58
C ALA A 158 -31.82 6.59 -6.05
N GLU A 159 -32.12 6.32 -7.32
CA GLU A 159 -33.50 6.47 -7.87
C GLU A 159 -34.33 5.21 -7.56
N ALA A 160 -33.77 4.03 -7.80
CA ALA A 160 -34.42 2.76 -7.50
C ALA A 160 -34.68 2.61 -5.98
N TYR A 161 -33.71 3.02 -5.15
CA TYR A 161 -33.79 2.92 -3.70
C TYR A 161 -33.92 4.30 -3.03
N ALA A 162 -34.83 5.12 -3.56
CA ALA A 162 -35.05 6.48 -3.06
C ALA A 162 -35.28 6.50 -1.53
N GLY A 163 -34.48 7.34 -0.84
CA GLY A 163 -34.56 7.50 0.61
C GLY A 163 -33.79 6.46 1.44
N VAL A 164 -33.10 5.50 0.83
CA VAL A 164 -32.09 4.68 1.50
C VAL A 164 -30.86 5.53 1.79
N ARG A 165 -30.30 5.37 3.00
CA ARG A 165 -29.13 6.13 3.49
C ARG A 165 -28.11 5.22 4.19
N SER A 166 -28.37 3.92 4.26
CA SER A 166 -27.46 2.98 4.91
C SER A 166 -27.63 1.58 4.36
N ILE A 167 -26.58 0.77 4.47
CA ILE A 167 -26.54 -0.65 4.12
C ILE A 167 -27.67 -1.41 4.83
N ARG A 168 -27.87 -1.17 6.13
CA ARG A 168 -28.96 -1.77 6.89
C ARG A 168 -30.35 -1.39 6.36
N GLN A 169 -30.55 -0.14 5.94
CA GLN A 169 -31.82 0.29 5.34
C GLN A 169 -32.00 -0.33 3.95
N PHE A 170 -30.90 -0.49 3.20
CA PHE A 170 -30.91 -1.16 1.92
C PHE A 170 -31.35 -2.62 2.12
N GLY A 171 -30.68 -3.38 2.98
CA GLY A 171 -31.02 -4.77 3.30
C GLY A 171 -32.48 -4.94 3.76
N ALA A 172 -32.99 -4.02 4.57
CA ALA A 172 -34.39 -4.04 5.04
C ALA A 172 -35.43 -3.79 3.92
N ARG A 173 -35.03 -3.21 2.78
CA ARG A 173 -35.91 -2.97 1.63
C ARG A 173 -35.89 -4.06 0.58
N LEU A 174 -34.84 -4.90 0.56
CA LEU A 174 -34.75 -5.99 -0.37
C LEU A 174 -35.81 -7.04 -0.07
N THR A 175 -36.47 -7.51 -1.11
CA THR A 175 -37.30 -8.71 -1.02
C THR A 175 -36.39 -9.95 -0.95
N PRO A 176 -36.89 -11.13 -0.49
CA PRO A 176 -36.10 -12.36 -0.49
C PRO A 176 -35.53 -12.73 -1.85
N ASP A 177 -36.13 -12.25 -2.96
CA ASP A 177 -35.68 -12.45 -4.32
C ASP A 177 -34.83 -11.26 -4.84
N GLY A 178 -34.56 -10.27 -4.01
CA GLY A 178 -33.79 -9.05 -4.33
C GLY A 178 -32.32 -9.25 -4.02
N LEU A 179 -31.50 -9.11 -5.03
CA LEU A 179 -30.06 -9.25 -5.01
C LEU A 179 -29.41 -8.05 -4.32
N ALA A 180 -28.47 -8.26 -3.43
CA ALA A 180 -27.93 -7.16 -2.66
C ALA A 180 -26.45 -6.88 -2.86
N LEU A 181 -25.63 -7.88 -2.94
CA LEU A 181 -24.18 -7.70 -2.95
C LEU A 181 -23.50 -8.76 -3.79
N ALA A 182 -22.62 -8.33 -4.62
CA ALA A 182 -21.64 -9.16 -5.28
C ALA A 182 -20.26 -8.49 -5.13
N PRO A 183 -19.21 -9.14 -5.21
CA PRO A 183 -18.91 -10.53 -5.48
C PRO A 183 -17.74 -11.06 -4.69
N VAL A 184 -17.79 -12.25 -4.29
CA VAL A 184 -16.59 -13.07 -4.07
C VAL A 184 -16.99 -14.52 -4.20
N ASP A 185 -16.05 -15.41 -4.43
CA ASP A 185 -16.26 -16.85 -4.66
C ASP A 185 -17.11 -17.56 -3.61
N SER A 186 -17.40 -16.94 -2.48
CA SER A 186 -18.31 -17.45 -1.46
C SER A 186 -18.78 -16.32 -0.51
N VAL A 187 -19.95 -16.50 0.12
CA VAL A 187 -20.44 -15.61 1.19
C VAL A 187 -19.41 -15.43 2.31
N ALA A 188 -18.63 -16.46 2.61
CA ALA A 188 -17.57 -16.44 3.60
C ALA A 188 -16.21 -15.93 3.05
N GLY A 189 -16.12 -15.65 1.76
CA GLY A 189 -14.86 -15.22 1.11
C GLY A 189 -14.53 -13.75 1.34
N ASP A 190 -15.52 -12.90 1.61
CA ASP A 190 -15.30 -11.50 1.97
C ASP A 190 -15.66 -11.28 3.45
N PRO A 191 -14.71 -10.82 4.28
CA PRO A 191 -14.96 -10.59 5.70
C PRO A 191 -16.11 -9.62 5.99
N PHE A 192 -16.32 -8.59 5.15
CA PHE A 192 -17.45 -7.68 5.32
C PHE A 192 -18.81 -8.37 5.05
N ASN A 193 -18.91 -9.23 4.05
CA ASN A 193 -20.14 -9.98 3.79
C ASN A 193 -20.53 -10.83 4.99
N ALA A 194 -19.56 -11.54 5.58
CA ALA A 194 -19.78 -12.31 6.79
C ALA A 194 -20.18 -11.43 7.97
N PHE A 195 -19.56 -10.26 8.12
CA PHE A 195 -19.95 -9.27 9.13
C PHE A 195 -21.37 -8.74 8.91
N ALA A 196 -21.73 -8.38 7.69
CA ALA A 196 -23.06 -7.85 7.37
C ALA A 196 -24.17 -8.88 7.64
N ILE A 197 -23.90 -10.16 7.37
CA ILE A 197 -24.82 -11.27 7.67
C ILE A 197 -24.90 -11.49 9.19
N GLY A 198 -23.79 -11.71 9.86
CA GLY A 198 -23.76 -12.02 11.28
C GLY A 198 -24.26 -10.88 12.16
N SER A 199 -24.11 -9.62 11.75
CA SER A 199 -24.69 -8.45 12.41
C SER A 199 -26.17 -8.20 12.07
N GLY A 200 -26.75 -9.01 11.16
CA GLY A 200 -28.14 -8.88 10.72
C GLY A 200 -28.43 -7.62 9.89
N MET A 201 -27.46 -7.09 9.19
CA MET A 201 -27.66 -6.04 8.17
C MET A 201 -28.26 -6.64 6.91
N LEU A 202 -27.78 -7.83 6.53
CA LEU A 202 -28.21 -8.61 5.38
C LEU A 202 -28.53 -10.03 5.82
N THR A 203 -29.27 -10.76 4.98
CA THR A 203 -29.41 -12.23 5.09
C THR A 203 -28.53 -12.92 4.07
N VAL A 204 -28.27 -14.22 4.25
CA VAL A 204 -27.48 -15.02 3.32
C VAL A 204 -28.07 -14.97 1.89
N GLU A 205 -29.40 -15.01 1.79
CA GLU A 205 -30.12 -15.00 0.50
C GLU A 205 -30.04 -13.64 -0.22
N GLN A 206 -29.66 -12.59 0.48
CA GLN A 206 -29.46 -11.25 -0.08
C GLN A 206 -28.04 -11.03 -0.61
N VAL A 207 -27.11 -11.95 -0.39
CA VAL A 207 -25.73 -11.88 -0.90
C VAL A 207 -25.59 -12.81 -2.08
N VAL A 208 -25.16 -12.25 -3.22
CA VAL A 208 -25.02 -12.99 -4.50
C VAL A 208 -23.55 -13.08 -4.83
N THR A 209 -23.12 -14.28 -5.21
CA THR A 209 -21.71 -14.60 -5.44
C THR A 209 -21.38 -14.89 -6.91
N ASP A 210 -22.39 -15.07 -7.76
CA ASP A 210 -22.25 -15.52 -9.17
C ASP A 210 -22.46 -14.38 -10.18
N ASP A 211 -22.39 -13.12 -9.77
CA ASP A 211 -22.70 -11.97 -10.63
C ASP A 211 -21.42 -11.25 -11.10
N GLU A 212 -21.53 -10.53 -12.20
CA GLU A 212 -20.44 -9.67 -12.71
C GLU A 212 -20.08 -8.61 -11.65
N PRO A 213 -18.80 -8.51 -11.22
CA PRO A 213 -18.42 -7.60 -10.16
C PRO A 213 -18.41 -6.13 -10.59
N GLY A 214 -18.43 -5.23 -9.58
CA GLY A 214 -18.17 -3.82 -9.74
C GLY A 214 -19.14 -3.08 -10.66
N VAL A 215 -18.64 -2.02 -11.31
CA VAL A 215 -19.41 -1.11 -12.17
C VAL A 215 -20.04 -1.82 -13.37
N PRO A 216 -19.38 -2.73 -14.11
CA PRO A 216 -20.01 -3.45 -15.20
C PRO A 216 -21.29 -4.20 -14.78
N GLY A 217 -21.22 -4.99 -13.72
CA GLY A 217 -22.39 -5.71 -13.20
C GLY A 217 -23.49 -4.79 -12.68
N PHE A 218 -23.13 -3.68 -12.01
CA PHE A 218 -24.10 -2.67 -11.58
C PHE A 218 -24.88 -2.04 -12.72
N LEU A 219 -24.22 -1.80 -13.85
CA LEU A 219 -24.86 -1.23 -15.04
C LEU A 219 -25.69 -2.28 -15.79
N GLU A 220 -25.24 -3.53 -15.84
CA GLU A 220 -25.93 -4.63 -16.51
C GLU A 220 -27.26 -4.95 -15.82
N ASP A 221 -27.27 -5.02 -14.49
CA ASP A 221 -28.49 -5.27 -13.70
C ASP A 221 -29.37 -4.03 -13.52
N ARG A 222 -28.94 -2.89 -14.09
CA ARG A 222 -29.65 -1.60 -14.04
C ARG A 222 -29.84 -1.06 -12.62
N GLY A 223 -28.93 -1.38 -11.73
CA GLY A 223 -28.95 -0.94 -10.33
C GLY A 223 -30.01 -1.66 -9.48
N VAL A 224 -30.41 -2.85 -9.85
CA VAL A 224 -31.30 -3.71 -9.05
C VAL A 224 -30.58 -4.15 -7.78
N SER A 225 -29.29 -4.51 -7.87
CA SER A 225 -28.45 -4.85 -6.73
C SER A 225 -27.56 -3.68 -6.31
N ALA A 226 -27.16 -3.69 -5.04
CA ALA A 226 -26.02 -2.90 -4.59
C ALA A 226 -24.71 -3.62 -4.95
N ARG A 227 -23.63 -2.90 -4.91
CA ARG A 227 -22.28 -3.43 -5.12
C ARG A 227 -21.37 -3.06 -3.96
N LEU A 228 -20.50 -3.99 -3.62
CA LEU A 228 -19.30 -3.68 -2.85
C LEU A 228 -18.30 -3.03 -3.81
N GLY A 229 -17.67 -1.96 -3.41
CA GLY A 229 -16.76 -1.21 -4.25
C GLY A 229 -15.89 -0.26 -3.46
N ASP A 230 -15.29 0.70 -4.14
CA ASP A 230 -14.41 1.70 -3.57
C ASP A 230 -14.90 3.12 -3.88
N VAL A 231 -14.97 3.99 -2.86
CA VAL A 231 -15.43 5.37 -3.03
C VAL A 231 -14.48 6.20 -3.90
N LEU A 232 -13.22 5.82 -3.95
CA LEU A 232 -12.19 6.49 -4.76
C LEU A 232 -12.35 6.21 -6.27
N VAL A 233 -13.05 5.13 -6.63
CA VAL A 233 -13.13 4.63 -8.02
C VAL A 233 -14.56 4.57 -8.53
N ASP A 234 -15.43 3.79 -7.89
CA ASP A 234 -16.72 3.40 -8.46
C ASP A 234 -17.69 4.56 -8.70
N PRO A 235 -17.86 5.53 -7.78
CA PRO A 235 -18.73 6.68 -8.01
C PRO A 235 -18.33 7.50 -9.24
N TYR A 236 -17.02 7.66 -9.45
CA TYR A 236 -16.49 8.35 -10.61
C TYR A 236 -16.80 7.60 -11.91
N LEU A 237 -16.57 6.29 -11.93
CA LEU A 237 -16.80 5.45 -13.10
C LEU A 237 -18.30 5.39 -13.46
N VAL A 238 -19.18 5.19 -12.47
CA VAL A 238 -20.64 5.16 -12.70
C VAL A 238 -21.17 6.51 -13.23
N ALA A 239 -20.55 7.62 -12.84
CA ALA A 239 -20.94 8.95 -13.29
C ALA A 239 -20.51 9.28 -14.73
N ARG A 240 -19.62 8.47 -15.34
CA ARG A 240 -19.11 8.73 -16.71
C ARG A 240 -20.17 8.42 -17.77
N PRO A 241 -20.50 9.37 -18.67
CA PRO A 241 -21.50 9.15 -19.74
C PRO A 241 -21.12 8.02 -20.71
N GLU A 242 -19.81 7.75 -20.89
CA GLU A 242 -19.28 6.75 -21.80
C GLU A 242 -19.53 5.32 -21.29
N VAL A 243 -19.64 5.15 -19.97
CA VAL A 243 -19.85 3.83 -19.33
C VAL A 243 -21.34 3.45 -19.30
N GLY A 244 -22.25 4.36 -19.67
CA GLY A 244 -23.62 3.92 -20.01
C GLY A 244 -24.74 4.53 -19.24
N ALA A 245 -25.00 5.64 -18.94
CA ALA A 245 -26.06 6.36 -18.26
C ALA A 245 -25.66 6.79 -16.85
N ALA A 246 -25.13 8.00 -16.74
CA ALA A 246 -24.89 8.67 -15.45
C ALA A 246 -26.09 8.42 -14.50
N ARG A 247 -25.97 7.44 -13.61
CA ARG A 247 -26.98 7.14 -12.62
C ARG A 247 -26.59 7.77 -11.30
N PRO A 248 -27.50 8.42 -10.62
CA PRO A 248 -27.23 8.87 -9.27
C PRO A 248 -27.10 7.63 -8.37
N ILE A 249 -25.98 7.52 -7.68
CA ILE A 249 -25.77 6.47 -6.68
C ILE A 249 -25.86 7.05 -5.27
N GLY A 250 -26.38 6.22 -4.34
CA GLY A 250 -26.17 6.38 -2.92
C GLY A 250 -25.09 5.39 -2.49
N TRP A 251 -24.34 5.72 -1.47
CA TRP A 251 -23.34 4.84 -0.91
C TRP A 251 -23.16 5.06 0.59
N GLN A 252 -22.52 4.12 1.24
CA GLN A 252 -22.08 4.20 2.62
C GLN A 252 -20.71 3.52 2.76
N LEU A 253 -19.75 4.19 3.42
CA LEU A 253 -18.50 3.56 3.82
C LEU A 253 -18.77 2.38 4.76
N LEU A 254 -17.97 1.32 4.66
CA LEU A 254 -18.06 0.17 5.54
C LEU A 254 -17.79 0.57 6.99
N ASP A 255 -16.84 1.48 7.20
CA ASP A 255 -16.56 2.13 8.47
C ASP A 255 -17.83 2.75 9.13
N GLN A 256 -18.62 3.50 8.34
CA GLN A 256 -19.88 4.10 8.83
C GLN A 256 -20.97 3.07 9.13
N ALA A 257 -20.81 1.84 8.67
CA ALA A 257 -21.68 0.73 8.99
C ALA A 257 -21.25 -0.05 10.25
N GLY A 258 -20.14 0.34 10.87
CA GLY A 258 -19.56 -0.30 12.05
C GLY A 258 -18.50 -1.35 11.73
N TYR A 259 -18.02 -1.40 10.47
CA TYR A 259 -16.91 -2.26 10.06
C TYR A 259 -15.62 -1.43 9.96
N GLU A 260 -15.02 -1.18 11.12
CA GLU A 260 -13.95 -0.20 11.31
C GLU A 260 -12.56 -0.79 11.04
N ARG A 261 -12.36 -1.45 9.89
CA ARG A 261 -11.03 -1.92 9.51
C ARG A 261 -10.14 -0.75 9.07
N ASP A 262 -8.84 -0.90 9.21
CA ASP A 262 -7.85 -0.05 8.55
C ASP A 262 -7.34 -0.81 7.33
N ALA A 263 -7.34 -0.12 6.17
CA ALA A 263 -6.96 -0.71 4.89
C ALA A 263 -5.49 -0.43 4.56
N GLY A 264 -4.85 -1.37 3.86
CA GLY A 264 -3.51 -1.18 3.31
C GLY A 264 -2.43 -0.87 4.34
N VAL A 265 -2.56 -1.35 5.57
CA VAL A 265 -1.59 -1.12 6.63
C VAL A 265 -0.26 -1.77 6.27
N LEU A 266 0.82 -0.99 6.18
CA LEU A 266 2.15 -1.55 5.98
C LEU A 266 2.54 -2.37 7.21
N SER A 267 2.64 -3.66 6.99
CA SER A 267 2.80 -4.67 8.03
C SER A 267 4.07 -5.49 7.80
N ALA A 268 4.69 -5.92 8.88
CA ALA A 268 5.88 -6.77 8.87
C ALA A 268 5.60 -8.12 9.53
N ARG A 269 6.40 -9.13 9.19
CA ARG A 269 6.43 -10.36 9.96
C ARG A 269 6.91 -10.09 11.41
N PRO A 270 6.35 -10.75 12.44
CA PRO A 270 6.76 -10.52 13.83
C PRO A 270 8.27 -10.64 14.07
N GLN A 271 8.96 -11.56 13.36
CA GLN A 271 10.41 -11.71 13.46
C GLN A 271 11.15 -10.48 12.90
N SER A 272 10.65 -9.89 11.81
CA SER A 272 11.24 -8.71 11.17
C SER A 272 11.20 -7.49 12.09
N LEU A 273 10.17 -7.34 12.92
CA LEU A 273 10.09 -6.26 13.91
C LEU A 273 11.25 -6.26 14.90
N VAL A 274 11.73 -7.46 15.25
CA VAL A 274 12.86 -7.63 16.18
C VAL A 274 14.18 -7.49 15.45
N GLN A 275 14.31 -8.12 14.28
CA GLN A 275 15.55 -8.19 13.52
C GLN A 275 15.92 -6.85 12.87
N HIS A 276 14.92 -6.07 12.47
CA HIS A 276 15.06 -4.81 11.74
C HIS A 276 14.49 -3.61 12.50
N SER A 277 14.44 -3.70 13.83
CA SER A 277 13.93 -2.62 14.67
C SER A 277 14.60 -1.27 14.38
N ASP A 278 15.93 -1.26 14.25
CA ASP A 278 16.69 -0.02 14.00
C ASP A 278 16.36 0.59 12.62
N CYS A 279 16.10 -0.27 11.62
CA CYS A 279 15.61 0.17 10.32
C CYS A 279 14.21 0.77 10.41
N LEU A 280 13.28 0.11 11.10
CA LEU A 280 11.90 0.59 11.23
C LEU A 280 11.82 1.89 12.02
N ASP A 281 12.69 2.09 13.03
CA ASP A 281 12.79 3.34 13.80
C ASP A 281 13.17 4.55 12.91
N VAL A 282 13.79 4.32 11.74
CA VAL A 282 14.12 5.37 10.76
C VAL A 282 13.16 5.38 9.58
N LEU A 283 12.80 4.21 9.04
CA LEU A 283 11.99 4.10 7.83
C LEU A 283 10.55 4.59 8.06
N VAL A 284 9.93 4.25 9.20
CA VAL A 284 8.52 4.65 9.45
C VAL A 284 8.36 6.17 9.50
N PRO A 285 9.22 6.94 10.21
CA PRO A 285 9.20 8.41 10.10
C PRO A 285 9.42 8.95 8.68
N VAL A 286 10.26 8.29 7.86
CA VAL A 286 10.42 8.66 6.44
C VAL A 286 9.12 8.45 5.67
N LEU A 287 8.39 7.34 5.92
CA LEU A 287 7.08 7.09 5.30
C LEU A 287 6.03 8.11 5.75
N GLN A 288 6.03 8.50 7.03
CA GLN A 288 5.16 9.56 7.55
C GLN A 288 5.41 10.88 6.84
N GLN A 289 6.68 11.32 6.75
CA GLN A 289 7.02 12.56 6.07
C GLN A 289 6.69 12.51 4.58
N ALA A 290 6.96 11.38 3.92
CA ALA A 290 6.61 11.18 2.51
C ALA A 290 5.09 11.30 2.27
N LEU A 291 4.26 10.82 3.20
CA LEU A 291 2.81 10.96 3.10
C LEU A 291 2.39 12.43 3.26
N VAL A 292 2.96 13.17 4.22
CA VAL A 292 2.71 14.62 4.37
C VAL A 292 3.11 15.36 3.09
N ASP A 293 4.32 15.14 2.59
CA ASP A 293 4.86 15.83 1.41
C ASP A 293 4.05 15.51 0.15
N TYR A 294 3.60 14.26 0.02
CA TYR A 294 2.74 13.83 -1.08
C TYR A 294 1.36 14.53 -1.03
N LEU A 295 0.74 14.60 0.14
CA LEU A 295 -0.56 15.26 0.31
C LEU A 295 -0.47 16.76 0.03
N ASP A 296 0.64 17.40 0.40
CA ASP A 296 0.90 18.82 0.13
C ASP A 296 1.15 19.10 -1.35
N ASN A 297 1.80 18.18 -2.07
CA ASN A 297 2.19 18.35 -3.47
C ASN A 297 1.95 17.10 -4.32
N PRO A 298 0.70 16.65 -4.50
CA PRO A 298 0.40 15.34 -5.11
C PRO A 298 0.62 15.28 -6.62
N ARG A 299 0.62 16.43 -7.31
CA ARG A 299 0.46 16.55 -8.76
C ARG A 299 1.44 15.69 -9.56
N GLU A 300 2.73 15.89 -9.34
CA GLU A 300 3.75 15.21 -10.15
C GLU A 300 3.74 13.70 -9.93
N THR A 301 3.51 13.28 -8.69
CA THR A 301 3.41 11.86 -8.35
C THR A 301 2.13 11.26 -8.94
N THR A 302 1.02 11.98 -8.91
CA THR A 302 -0.23 11.54 -9.51
C THR A 302 -0.13 11.37 -11.02
N GLU A 303 0.58 12.28 -11.72
CA GLU A 303 0.87 12.14 -13.15
C GLU A 303 1.68 10.86 -13.44
N LEU A 304 2.67 10.54 -12.60
CA LEU A 304 3.45 9.30 -12.69
C LEU A 304 2.58 8.04 -12.44
N LEU A 305 1.73 8.08 -11.41
CA LEU A 305 0.84 6.95 -11.08
C LEU A 305 -0.12 6.62 -12.23
N VAL A 306 -0.68 7.65 -12.87
CA VAL A 306 -1.56 7.48 -14.05
C VAL A 306 -0.79 6.85 -15.23
N GLU A 307 0.45 7.29 -15.49
CA GLU A 307 1.29 6.71 -16.54
C GLU A 307 1.61 5.23 -16.25
N LEU A 308 2.00 4.93 -15.01
CA LEU A 308 2.32 3.56 -14.59
C LEU A 308 1.11 2.65 -14.62
N SER A 309 -0.04 3.09 -14.09
CA SER A 309 -1.29 2.33 -14.12
C SER A 309 -1.68 1.94 -15.55
N ALA A 310 -1.60 2.89 -16.49
CA ALA A 310 -1.86 2.60 -17.90
C ALA A 310 -0.84 1.60 -18.47
N GLY A 311 0.43 1.68 -18.06
CA GLY A 311 1.49 0.73 -18.45
C GLY A 311 1.23 -0.69 -17.93
N PHE A 312 0.68 -0.82 -16.73
CA PHE A 312 0.31 -2.10 -16.12
C PHE A 312 -1.10 -2.61 -16.51
N GLY A 313 -1.75 -1.97 -17.48
CA GLY A 313 -2.99 -2.50 -18.10
C GLY A 313 -4.28 -1.87 -17.61
N ASP A 314 -4.24 -0.82 -16.78
CA ASP A 314 -5.43 -0.05 -16.41
C ASP A 314 -5.45 1.37 -17.02
N PRO A 315 -5.82 1.50 -18.31
CA PRO A 315 -5.93 2.79 -18.98
C PRO A 315 -7.13 3.62 -18.50
N ASP A 316 -8.06 3.04 -17.76
CA ASP A 316 -9.23 3.74 -17.22
C ASP A 316 -8.88 4.57 -15.98
N TYR A 317 -7.77 4.25 -15.32
CA TYR A 317 -7.22 5.07 -14.24
C TYR A 317 -6.56 6.33 -14.79
N GLY A 318 -7.37 7.30 -15.15
CA GLY A 318 -6.91 8.58 -15.71
C GLY A 318 -6.79 9.67 -14.66
N ILE A 319 -6.15 10.80 -15.06
CA ILE A 319 -5.90 11.94 -14.17
C ILE A 319 -7.18 12.53 -13.53
N GLY A 320 -8.33 12.42 -14.20
CA GLY A 320 -9.62 12.88 -13.66
C GLY A 320 -10.06 12.01 -12.47
N LEU A 321 -9.92 10.68 -12.58
CA LEU A 321 -10.21 9.75 -11.49
C LEU A 321 -9.25 10.00 -10.32
N ALA A 322 -7.95 10.02 -10.59
CA ALA A 322 -6.91 10.22 -9.58
C ALA A 322 -7.11 11.52 -8.79
N ASN A 323 -7.43 12.64 -9.47
CA ASN A 323 -7.70 13.90 -8.79
C ASN A 323 -8.99 13.85 -7.94
N THR A 324 -10.05 13.18 -8.43
CA THR A 324 -11.28 12.98 -7.64
C THR A 324 -11.01 12.15 -6.40
N ALA A 325 -10.20 11.11 -6.50
CA ALA A 325 -9.78 10.30 -5.36
C ALA A 325 -9.02 11.12 -4.30
N LEU A 326 -8.10 11.99 -4.73
CA LEU A 326 -7.39 12.91 -3.82
C LEU A 326 -8.34 13.91 -3.11
N GLU A 327 -9.37 14.41 -3.80
CA GLU A 327 -10.38 15.27 -3.18
C GLU A 327 -11.19 14.51 -2.12
N LEU A 328 -11.41 13.20 -2.31
CA LEU A 328 -12.11 12.34 -1.37
C LEU A 328 -11.26 12.01 -0.14
N PHE A 329 -9.93 12.05 -0.22
CA PHE A 329 -9.07 11.87 0.95
C PHE A 329 -9.41 12.85 2.07
N ASP A 330 -9.61 14.11 1.73
CA ASP A 330 -9.99 15.16 2.70
C ASP A 330 -11.50 15.13 3.00
N SER A 331 -12.36 15.14 1.97
CA SER A 331 -13.81 15.30 2.15
C SER A 331 -14.46 14.14 2.91
N GLU A 332 -13.96 12.90 2.76
CA GLU A 332 -14.41 11.73 3.50
C GLU A 332 -13.51 11.39 4.69
N ASN A 333 -12.46 12.21 4.92
CA ASN A 333 -11.48 12.03 5.99
C ASN A 333 -10.85 10.62 5.96
N LEU A 334 -10.44 10.19 4.74
CA LEU A 334 -9.83 8.89 4.51
C LEU A 334 -8.34 8.90 4.83
N VAL A 335 -7.66 10.01 4.53
CA VAL A 335 -6.21 10.19 4.76
C VAL A 335 -5.99 11.52 5.49
N GLY A 336 -4.94 11.62 6.28
CA GLY A 336 -4.57 12.83 6.99
C GLY A 336 -4.26 12.57 8.46
N SER A 337 -3.89 13.65 9.17
CA SER A 337 -3.51 13.58 10.59
C SER A 337 -4.68 13.21 11.48
N GLY A 338 -4.39 12.44 12.52
CA GLY A 338 -5.33 12.08 13.57
C GLY A 338 -5.78 13.28 14.44
N ARG A 339 -6.60 13.01 15.45
CA ARG A 339 -7.02 14.03 16.42
C ARG A 339 -5.86 14.57 17.27
N ASP A 340 -4.80 13.80 17.36
CA ASP A 340 -3.54 14.13 18.04
C ASP A 340 -2.57 14.90 17.14
N GLY A 341 -2.89 15.06 15.85
CA GLY A 341 -2.05 15.74 14.88
C GLY A 341 -0.98 14.85 14.26
N THR A 342 -1.03 13.53 14.46
CA THR A 342 -0.08 12.56 13.90
C THR A 342 -0.64 11.91 12.65
N ILE A 343 0.20 11.57 11.69
CA ILE A 343 -0.17 10.84 10.48
C ILE A 343 0.49 9.46 10.47
N GLY A 344 -0.22 8.46 9.95
CA GLY A 344 0.34 7.11 9.76
C GLY A 344 0.30 6.21 11.00
N ASP A 345 -0.20 6.72 12.13
CA ASP A 345 -0.43 5.92 13.33
C ASP A 345 -1.67 5.03 13.19
N LEU A 346 -1.67 3.91 13.91
CA LEU A 346 -2.81 3.02 14.00
C LEU A 346 -3.69 3.43 15.19
N ASP A 347 -4.99 3.61 14.95
CA ASP A 347 -5.97 3.86 16.00
C ASP A 347 -6.37 2.54 16.68
N PHE A 348 -5.76 2.24 17.82
CA PHE A 348 -6.07 1.05 18.61
C PHE A 348 -7.52 1.01 19.12
N GLY A 349 -8.19 2.15 19.19
CA GLY A 349 -9.62 2.20 19.48
C GLY A 349 -10.42 1.51 18.39
N ARG A 350 -10.18 1.90 17.13
CA ARG A 350 -10.82 1.32 15.93
C ARG A 350 -10.53 -0.18 15.80
N ILE A 351 -9.27 -0.58 15.98
CA ILE A 351 -8.90 -2.00 15.90
C ILE A 351 -9.64 -2.82 16.97
N ARG A 352 -9.76 -2.31 18.20
CA ARG A 352 -10.54 -2.98 19.27
C ARG A 352 -12.04 -2.99 18.97
N ASP A 353 -12.57 -1.93 18.37
CA ASP A 353 -13.97 -1.88 17.94
C ASP A 353 -14.21 -2.90 16.82
N LEU A 354 -13.29 -3.03 15.84
CA LEU A 354 -13.34 -4.09 14.83
C LEU A 354 -13.38 -5.48 15.49
N VAL A 355 -12.45 -5.77 16.41
CA VAL A 355 -12.42 -7.06 17.12
C VAL A 355 -13.75 -7.31 17.87
N THR A 356 -14.28 -6.29 18.55
CA THR A 356 -15.48 -6.41 19.38
C THR A 356 -16.74 -6.65 18.54
N GLU A 357 -16.86 -5.99 17.40
CA GLU A 357 -18.05 -6.03 16.54
C GLU A 357 -17.96 -7.15 15.49
N ALA A 358 -16.78 -7.32 14.85
CA ALA A 358 -16.65 -8.25 13.73
C ALA A 358 -16.49 -9.71 14.18
N VAL A 359 -15.72 -9.99 15.22
CA VAL A 359 -15.47 -11.38 15.65
C VAL A 359 -16.75 -12.14 16.02
N PRO A 360 -17.70 -11.57 16.79
CA PRO A 360 -18.99 -12.22 17.04
C PRO A 360 -19.80 -12.40 15.76
N ALA A 361 -19.84 -11.39 14.88
CA ALA A 361 -20.59 -11.44 13.63
C ALA A 361 -20.02 -12.52 12.68
N TRP A 362 -18.71 -12.57 12.52
CA TRP A 362 -18.05 -13.61 11.73
C TRP A 362 -18.32 -15.01 12.27
N THR A 363 -18.27 -15.17 13.59
CA THR A 363 -18.59 -16.45 14.24
C THR A 363 -20.02 -16.88 13.99
N GLU A 364 -20.98 -15.96 14.05
CA GLU A 364 -22.40 -16.22 13.74
C GLU A 364 -22.58 -16.59 12.27
N ALA A 365 -21.83 -15.94 11.37
CA ALA A 365 -21.81 -16.26 9.93
C ALA A 365 -21.04 -17.55 9.59
N GLY A 366 -20.40 -18.19 10.56
CA GLY A 366 -19.68 -19.46 10.38
C GLY A 366 -18.23 -19.32 9.92
N VAL A 367 -17.64 -18.10 9.98
CA VAL A 367 -16.23 -17.87 9.70
C VAL A 367 -15.38 -18.34 10.89
N ALA A 368 -14.31 -19.09 10.59
CA ALA A 368 -13.38 -19.52 11.63
C ALA A 368 -12.48 -18.34 12.03
N VAL A 369 -12.62 -17.87 13.26
CA VAL A 369 -11.83 -16.76 13.80
C VAL A 369 -10.82 -17.31 14.82
N PRO A 370 -9.54 -16.92 14.74
CA PRO A 370 -8.56 -17.25 15.78
C PRO A 370 -9.00 -16.74 17.16
N ALA A 371 -8.85 -17.56 18.19
CA ALA A 371 -9.30 -17.20 19.53
C ALA A 371 -8.27 -16.32 20.25
N GLY A 372 -8.75 -15.24 20.91
CA GLY A 372 -7.95 -14.44 21.84
C GLY A 372 -6.93 -13.52 21.15
N VAL A 373 -7.14 -13.16 19.89
CA VAL A 373 -6.34 -12.14 19.22
C VAL A 373 -6.75 -10.76 19.71
N GLU A 374 -5.78 -9.99 20.15
CA GLU A 374 -5.95 -8.61 20.63
C GLU A 374 -5.37 -7.62 19.59
N ALA A 375 -5.74 -6.35 19.68
CA ALA A 375 -5.25 -5.32 18.76
C ALA A 375 -3.72 -5.22 18.76
N GLU A 376 -3.09 -5.42 19.91
CA GLU A 376 -1.66 -5.39 20.14
C GLU A 376 -0.89 -6.56 19.49
N ASP A 377 -1.60 -7.63 19.11
CA ASP A 377 -1.02 -8.77 18.38
C ASP A 377 -0.82 -8.48 16.88
N ILE A 378 -1.64 -7.58 16.33
CA ILE A 378 -1.68 -7.29 14.89
C ILE A 378 -1.24 -5.85 14.52
N ALA A 379 -0.94 -5.01 15.50
CA ALA A 379 -0.56 -3.61 15.27
C ALA A 379 0.42 -3.08 16.32
N THR A 380 1.25 -2.11 15.94
CA THR A 380 2.12 -1.38 16.85
C THR A 380 2.43 0.03 16.36
N ASN A 381 2.36 1.02 17.27
CA ASN A 381 2.80 2.39 17.02
C ASN A 381 4.22 2.66 17.54
N ARG A 382 4.99 1.62 17.78
CA ARG A 382 6.34 1.73 18.35
C ARG A 382 7.27 2.63 17.54
N PHE A 383 7.12 2.61 16.22
CA PHE A 383 8.01 3.26 15.27
C PHE A 383 7.50 4.62 14.77
N ILE A 384 6.32 5.03 15.20
CA ILE A 384 5.69 6.29 14.83
C ILE A 384 6.40 7.47 15.48
N ASP A 385 6.76 8.47 14.69
CA ASP A 385 7.17 9.78 15.20
C ASP A 385 5.92 10.66 15.40
N TRP A 386 5.57 10.88 16.67
CA TRP A 386 4.37 11.62 17.07
C TRP A 386 4.43 13.12 16.77
N SER A 387 5.52 13.61 16.19
CA SER A 387 5.67 15.01 15.79
C SER A 387 5.40 15.26 14.30
N ILE A 388 5.18 14.20 13.51
CA ILE A 388 4.92 14.28 12.07
C ILE A 388 3.41 14.16 11.78
N GLY A 389 2.86 15.20 11.08
CA GLY A 389 1.46 15.19 10.72
C GLY A 389 0.88 16.56 10.40
#